data_fe713d4b3c6edc4aee62b46744bfbe39
#
_entry.id   fe713d4b3c6edc4aee62b46744bfbe39
#
_cell.length_a   1.000
_cell.length_b   1.000
_cell.length_c   1.000
_cell.angle_alpha   90.00
_cell.angle_beta   90.00
_cell.angle_gamma   90.00
#
_symmetry.space_group_name_H-M   'P 1'
#
loop_
_entity.id
_entity.type
_entity.pdbx_description
1 polymer ?
#
loop_
_entity_poly.entity_id
_entity_poly.type
_entity_poly.pdbx_seq_one_letter_code
_entity_poly.pdbx_strand_id
1 'polypeptide(L)'
;GFEQMAKDVVSYMKNCHPDYDGSFKVYTRRAKKSYPITSMEVSAELGGRILDEFPDASVDVHEPDLTLSVEIRDKIYVYSQTIKGAGGMPIGTNGKAMLLLSGGIDSPVAGYMIAKRGVKIDAVYFHAPPYTSERAKQKVVDLAKQVAKYSGPIRLHVVNFTDIQLYIYDQCPHDELTIIMRRYMMRIAEHFAKESRCLGLITGESIGQVASQTLQSLAATNEVCT
;
A
#
# COMPACT_ATOMS: atom_id res chain seq x y z
N GLY A 1 -21.89 5.25 32.96
CA GLY A 1 -22.77 6.39 32.63
C GLY A 1 -21.94 7.59 32.16
N PHE A 2 -22.62 8.72 31.85
CA PHE A 2 -21.98 9.93 31.33
C PHE A 2 -20.90 10.50 32.26
N GLU A 3 -21.17 10.58 33.59
CA GLU A 3 -20.24 11.12 34.56
C GLU A 3 -18.91 10.35 34.61
N GLN A 4 -18.95 9.04 34.45
CA GLN A 4 -17.69 8.25 34.38
C GLN A 4 -16.95 8.56 33.09
N MET A 5 -17.65 8.66 31.94
CA MET A 5 -17.06 9.04 30.66
C MET A 5 -16.39 10.42 30.76
N ALA A 6 -17.04 11.41 31.38
CA ALA A 6 -16.49 12.75 31.58
C ALA A 6 -15.18 12.73 32.41
N LYS A 7 -15.16 11.97 33.51
CA LYS A 7 -13.96 11.76 34.29
C LYS A 7 -12.83 11.10 33.50
N ASP A 8 -13.15 10.09 32.72
CA ASP A 8 -12.16 9.36 31.91
C ASP A 8 -11.59 10.27 30.79
N VAL A 9 -12.44 11.11 30.17
CA VAL A 9 -12.01 12.09 29.14
C VAL A 9 -11.11 13.16 29.73
N VAL A 10 -11.44 13.74 30.90
CA VAL A 10 -10.59 14.71 31.57
C VAL A 10 -9.27 14.05 31.99
N SER A 11 -9.32 12.83 32.52
CA SER A 11 -8.10 12.08 32.90
C SER A 11 -7.21 11.83 31.67
N TYR A 12 -7.81 11.49 30.49
CA TYR A 12 -7.09 11.35 29.23
C TYR A 12 -6.37 12.65 28.87
N MET A 13 -7.07 13.79 28.94
CA MET A 13 -6.47 15.10 28.63
C MET A 13 -5.30 15.40 29.57
N LYS A 14 -5.45 15.21 30.89
CA LYS A 14 -4.38 15.42 31.89
C LYS A 14 -3.15 14.53 31.63
N ASN A 15 -3.35 13.31 31.19
CA ASN A 15 -2.26 12.35 30.94
C ASN A 15 -1.54 12.56 29.59
N CYS A 16 -2.29 12.88 28.55
CA CYS A 16 -1.74 12.98 27.17
C CYS A 16 -1.37 14.41 26.76
N HIS A 17 -2.03 15.42 27.41
CA HIS A 17 -1.86 16.84 27.12
C HIS A 17 -1.81 17.64 28.44
N PRO A 18 -0.81 17.40 29.30
CA PRO A 18 -0.68 18.15 30.57
C PRO A 18 -0.51 19.65 30.27
N ASP A 19 -1.13 20.48 31.09
CA ASP A 19 -1.05 21.95 30.99
C ASP A 19 -1.44 22.51 29.61
N TYR A 20 -2.46 21.89 28.97
CA TYR A 20 -2.92 22.30 27.64
C TYR A 20 -3.53 23.71 27.67
N ASP A 21 -3.01 24.62 26.83
CA ASP A 21 -3.39 26.02 26.69
C ASP A 21 -3.89 26.42 25.30
N GLY A 22 -3.95 25.47 24.36
CA GLY A 22 -4.36 25.68 23.00
C GLY A 22 -5.88 25.63 22.76
N SER A 23 -6.26 25.80 21.49
CA SER A 23 -7.66 25.62 21.07
C SER A 23 -7.99 24.14 20.86
N PHE A 24 -9.19 23.73 21.29
CA PHE A 24 -9.63 22.35 21.12
C PHE A 24 -11.09 22.22 20.72
N LYS A 25 -11.42 21.03 20.21
CA LYS A 25 -12.78 20.61 19.90
C LYS A 25 -13.01 19.18 20.37
N VAL A 26 -14.14 18.93 21.00
CA VAL A 26 -14.62 17.57 21.25
C VAL A 26 -15.50 17.12 20.08
N TYR A 27 -15.14 16.01 19.45
CA TYR A 27 -15.91 15.39 18.38
C TYR A 27 -16.46 14.03 18.86
N THR A 28 -17.76 13.97 19.08
CA THR A 28 -18.44 12.75 19.53
C THR A 28 -19.12 12.03 18.39
N ARG A 29 -18.83 10.73 18.24
CA ARG A 29 -19.51 9.80 17.34
C ARG A 29 -20.23 8.71 18.11
N ARG A 30 -21.54 8.56 17.90
CA ARG A 30 -22.34 7.48 18.49
C ARG A 30 -22.59 6.39 17.43
N ALA A 31 -21.92 5.25 17.57
CA ALA A 31 -22.30 4.05 16.82
C ALA A 31 -23.53 3.40 17.46
N LYS A 32 -23.63 3.42 18.80
CA LYS A 32 -24.81 2.96 19.57
C LYS A 32 -25.83 4.08 19.68
N LYS A 33 -26.80 4.10 18.76
CA LYS A 33 -27.85 5.15 18.72
C LYS A 33 -28.79 5.14 19.92
N SER A 34 -28.86 4.06 20.69
CA SER A 34 -29.65 3.94 21.94
C SER A 34 -29.03 4.67 23.13
N TYR A 35 -27.86 5.30 22.99
CA TYR A 35 -27.28 6.14 24.04
C TYR A 35 -28.17 7.38 24.22
N PRO A 36 -28.58 7.73 25.47
CA PRO A 36 -29.67 8.67 25.73
C PRO A 36 -29.35 10.12 25.35
N ILE A 37 -28.09 10.51 25.33
CA ILE A 37 -27.63 11.88 25.06
C ILE A 37 -27.18 11.98 23.59
N THR A 38 -27.47 13.08 22.91
CA THR A 38 -27.03 13.29 21.52
C THR A 38 -25.53 13.52 21.43
N SER A 39 -24.95 13.29 20.25
CA SER A 39 -23.50 13.52 20.05
C SER A 39 -23.10 14.98 20.28
N MET A 40 -23.99 15.93 19.92
CA MET A 40 -23.73 17.36 20.11
C MET A 40 -23.74 17.72 21.59
N GLU A 41 -24.73 17.25 22.34
CA GLU A 41 -24.82 17.48 23.79
C GLU A 41 -23.62 16.84 24.53
N VAL A 42 -23.23 15.62 24.17
CA VAL A 42 -22.04 14.98 24.74
C VAL A 42 -20.78 15.82 24.45
N SER A 43 -20.62 16.31 23.20
CA SER A 43 -19.46 17.15 22.87
C SER A 43 -19.43 18.45 23.63
N ALA A 44 -20.57 19.13 23.79
CA ALA A 44 -20.68 20.40 24.55
C ALA A 44 -20.39 20.21 26.05
N GLU A 45 -21.00 19.20 26.69
CA GLU A 45 -20.79 18.88 28.08
C GLU A 45 -19.33 18.49 28.40
N LEU A 46 -18.73 17.62 27.55
CA LEU A 46 -17.34 17.23 27.70
C LEU A 46 -16.40 18.43 27.50
N GLY A 47 -16.71 19.30 26.53
CA GLY A 47 -15.97 20.55 26.32
C GLY A 47 -15.99 21.44 27.54
N GLY A 48 -17.15 21.63 28.18
CA GLY A 48 -17.27 22.38 29.46
C GLY A 48 -16.43 21.75 30.55
N ARG A 49 -16.50 20.43 30.76
CA ARG A 49 -15.71 19.73 31.80
C ARG A 49 -14.20 19.84 31.56
N ILE A 50 -13.76 19.93 30.31
CA ILE A 50 -12.35 20.16 29.99
C ILE A 50 -11.96 21.61 30.35
N LEU A 51 -12.78 22.60 29.98
CA LEU A 51 -12.50 24.00 30.29
C LEU A 51 -12.45 24.25 31.80
N ASP A 52 -13.26 23.57 32.61
CA ASP A 52 -13.20 23.67 34.09
C ASP A 52 -11.83 23.24 34.67
N GLU A 53 -11.14 22.32 33.99
CA GLU A 53 -9.86 21.76 34.44
C GLU A 53 -8.64 22.36 33.70
N PHE A 54 -8.87 22.99 32.55
CA PHE A 54 -7.86 23.64 31.71
C PHE A 54 -8.29 25.09 31.42
N PRO A 55 -8.15 26.00 32.37
CA PRO A 55 -8.68 27.37 32.27
C PRO A 55 -8.01 28.23 31.19
N ASP A 56 -6.79 27.87 30.75
CA ASP A 56 -6.06 28.56 29.70
C ASP A 56 -6.39 28.03 28.30
N ALA A 57 -7.12 26.90 28.19
CA ALA A 57 -7.57 26.34 26.93
C ALA A 57 -8.81 27.08 26.39
N SER A 58 -9.03 27.01 25.09
CA SER A 58 -10.19 27.59 24.41
C SER A 58 -10.88 26.60 23.48
N VAL A 59 -12.17 26.82 23.18
CA VAL A 59 -12.90 25.96 22.23
C VAL A 59 -12.94 26.62 20.85
N ASP A 60 -12.43 25.92 19.82
CA ASP A 60 -12.61 26.28 18.43
C ASP A 60 -13.20 25.08 17.67
N VAL A 61 -14.43 25.23 17.14
CA VAL A 61 -15.12 24.17 16.41
C VAL A 61 -14.77 24.12 14.93
N HIS A 62 -14.09 25.14 14.40
CA HIS A 62 -13.74 25.26 12.98
C HIS A 62 -12.31 24.79 12.71
N GLU A 63 -11.33 25.42 13.35
CA GLU A 63 -9.89 25.16 13.13
C GLU A 63 -9.16 24.93 14.48
N PRO A 64 -9.52 23.88 15.25
CA PRO A 64 -8.90 23.61 16.52
C PRO A 64 -7.47 23.07 16.37
N ASP A 65 -6.57 23.43 17.28
CA ASP A 65 -5.24 22.85 17.39
C ASP A 65 -5.31 21.37 17.80
N LEU A 66 -6.31 21.01 18.60
CA LEU A 66 -6.53 19.64 19.07
C LEU A 66 -7.98 19.20 18.85
N THR A 67 -8.18 18.09 18.15
CA THR A 67 -9.47 17.41 18.10
C THR A 67 -9.49 16.20 19.02
N LEU A 68 -10.26 16.28 20.09
CA LEU A 68 -10.50 15.16 21.00
C LEU A 68 -11.71 14.36 20.50
N SER A 69 -11.46 13.16 20.03
CA SER A 69 -12.50 12.25 19.50
C SER A 69 -13.01 11.32 20.58
N VAL A 70 -14.35 11.21 20.69
CA VAL A 70 -15.02 10.30 21.63
C VAL A 70 -15.99 9.42 20.82
N GLU A 71 -15.70 8.12 20.76
CA GLU A 71 -16.59 7.16 20.10
C GLU A 71 -17.36 6.32 21.12
N ILE A 72 -18.68 6.41 21.06
CA ILE A 72 -19.59 5.64 21.90
C ILE A 72 -20.08 4.42 21.13
N ARG A 73 -19.49 3.24 21.46
CA ARG A 73 -19.83 1.90 20.96
C ARG A 73 -20.28 1.03 22.14
N ASP A 74 -19.97 -0.25 22.16
CA ASP A 74 -20.11 -1.13 23.33
C ASP A 74 -19.17 -0.69 24.47
N LYS A 75 -18.02 -0.15 24.08
CA LYS A 75 -17.07 0.59 24.94
C LYS A 75 -16.98 2.02 24.44
N ILE A 76 -16.45 2.90 25.30
CA ILE A 76 -16.13 4.28 24.94
C ILE A 76 -14.65 4.37 24.61
N TYR A 77 -14.34 4.95 23.46
CA TYR A 77 -12.97 5.18 23.00
C TYR A 77 -12.70 6.68 22.98
N VAL A 78 -11.59 7.09 23.56
CA VAL A 78 -11.13 8.48 23.62
C VAL A 78 -9.75 8.55 22.98
N TYR A 79 -9.57 9.45 22.04
CA TYR A 79 -8.29 9.64 21.36
C TYR A 79 -8.18 11.04 20.77
N SER A 80 -6.95 11.56 20.69
CA SER A 80 -6.63 12.89 20.13
C SER A 80 -5.80 12.79 18.85
N GLN A 81 -5.35 11.59 18.49
CA GLN A 81 -4.53 11.39 17.29
C GLN A 81 -5.05 10.22 16.45
N THR A 82 -5.10 10.45 15.14
CA THR A 82 -5.40 9.41 14.17
C THR A 82 -4.19 9.21 13.25
N ILE A 83 -3.58 8.04 13.33
CA ILE A 83 -2.47 7.67 12.47
C ILE A 83 -3.02 6.92 11.26
N LYS A 84 -2.80 7.49 10.06
CA LYS A 84 -3.20 6.81 8.82
C LYS A 84 -2.31 5.58 8.60
N GLY A 85 -2.92 4.42 8.55
CA GLY A 85 -2.26 3.19 8.12
C GLY A 85 -1.98 3.19 6.60
N ALA A 86 -1.26 2.17 6.12
CA ALA A 86 -0.96 2.00 4.70
C ALA A 86 -2.23 1.90 3.82
N GLY A 87 -3.35 1.54 4.40
CA GLY A 87 -4.61 1.26 3.71
C GLY A 87 -4.50 0.03 2.81
N GLY A 88 -5.55 -0.24 2.04
CA GLY A 88 -5.61 -1.39 1.15
C GLY A 88 -6.41 -2.55 1.71
N MET A 89 -6.27 -3.71 1.09
CA MET A 89 -6.95 -4.95 1.49
C MET A 89 -5.95 -5.94 2.12
N PRO A 90 -6.39 -6.85 3.00
CA PRO A 90 -5.52 -7.87 3.55
C PRO A 90 -4.91 -8.73 2.43
N ILE A 91 -3.61 -9.04 2.59
CA ILE A 91 -2.83 -9.78 1.58
C ILE A 91 -3.44 -11.17 1.36
N GLY A 92 -3.60 -11.55 0.08
CA GLY A 92 -4.13 -12.85 -0.33
C GLY A 92 -5.65 -12.92 -0.45
N THR A 93 -6.39 -11.86 -0.09
CA THR A 93 -7.87 -11.85 -0.25
C THR A 93 -8.30 -11.86 -1.71
N ASN A 94 -7.48 -11.35 -2.62
CA ASN A 94 -7.72 -11.31 -4.07
C ASN A 94 -6.76 -12.22 -4.86
N GLY A 95 -6.40 -13.36 -4.28
CA GLY A 95 -5.58 -14.34 -4.96
C GLY A 95 -4.10 -13.98 -5.01
N LYS A 96 -3.41 -14.47 -6.06
CA LYS A 96 -1.96 -14.36 -6.23
C LYS A 96 -1.61 -13.99 -7.68
N ALA A 97 -0.56 -13.21 -7.88
CA ALA A 97 -0.06 -12.83 -9.19
C ALA A 97 1.47 -12.90 -9.27
N MET A 98 2.00 -13.05 -10.47
CA MET A 98 3.42 -13.09 -10.78
C MET A 98 3.87 -11.72 -11.30
N LEU A 99 4.79 -11.09 -10.58
CA LEU A 99 5.39 -9.81 -10.95
C LEU A 99 6.64 -10.03 -11.80
N LEU A 100 6.69 -9.45 -13.00
CA LEU A 100 7.93 -9.32 -13.76
C LEU A 100 8.73 -8.17 -13.13
N LEU A 101 9.66 -8.54 -12.23
CA LEU A 101 10.44 -7.59 -11.47
C LEU A 101 11.73 -7.24 -12.17
N SER A 102 11.98 -5.97 -12.39
CA SER A 102 13.22 -5.45 -12.99
C SER A 102 13.99 -4.56 -12.00
N GLY A 103 15.19 -4.13 -12.39
CA GLY A 103 15.97 -3.14 -11.62
C GLY A 103 15.50 -1.69 -11.77
N GLY A 104 14.43 -1.43 -12.52
CA GLY A 104 13.78 -0.13 -12.66
C GLY A 104 12.85 0.21 -11.49
N ILE A 105 12.27 1.41 -11.51
CA ILE A 105 11.35 1.89 -10.46
C ILE A 105 9.91 1.45 -10.69
N ASP A 106 9.50 1.22 -11.93
CA ASP A 106 8.09 1.01 -12.28
C ASP A 106 7.57 -0.37 -11.82
N SER A 107 8.35 -1.44 -12.03
CA SER A 107 7.91 -2.79 -11.69
C SER A 107 7.70 -3.00 -10.17
N PRO A 108 8.57 -2.55 -9.25
CA PRO A 108 8.28 -2.65 -7.82
C PRO A 108 7.10 -1.79 -7.39
N VAL A 109 6.88 -0.62 -8.01
CA VAL A 109 5.71 0.23 -7.75
C VAL A 109 4.42 -0.47 -8.21
N ALA A 110 4.41 -1.06 -9.41
CA ALA A 110 3.27 -1.86 -9.90
C ALA A 110 2.97 -3.02 -8.94
N GLY A 111 3.99 -3.75 -8.50
CA GLY A 111 3.86 -4.82 -7.50
C GLY A 111 3.24 -4.32 -6.19
N TYR A 112 3.72 -3.21 -5.65
CA TYR A 112 3.16 -2.58 -4.46
C TYR A 112 1.68 -2.18 -4.63
N MET A 113 1.35 -1.54 -5.75
CA MET A 113 -0.02 -1.07 -6.03
C MET A 113 -1.01 -2.24 -6.11
N ILE A 114 -0.61 -3.35 -6.73
CA ILE A 114 -1.45 -4.54 -6.84
C ILE A 114 -1.52 -5.30 -5.50
N ALA A 115 -0.40 -5.42 -4.77
CA ALA A 115 -0.39 -6.00 -3.42
C ALA A 115 -1.34 -5.27 -2.48
N LYS A 116 -1.39 -3.94 -2.56
CA LYS A 116 -2.30 -3.09 -1.78
C LYS A 116 -3.78 -3.39 -2.07
N ARG A 117 -4.11 -4.03 -3.18
CA ARG A 117 -5.45 -4.53 -3.53
C ARG A 117 -5.74 -5.94 -3.01
N GLY A 118 -4.89 -6.46 -2.12
CA GLY A 118 -5.06 -7.76 -1.49
C GLY A 118 -4.50 -8.93 -2.29
N VAL A 119 -3.70 -8.68 -3.32
CA VAL A 119 -3.08 -9.71 -4.14
C VAL A 119 -1.74 -10.12 -3.53
N LYS A 120 -1.53 -11.42 -3.31
CA LYS A 120 -0.22 -11.96 -2.94
C LYS A 120 0.71 -11.95 -4.16
N ILE A 121 1.97 -11.59 -3.96
CA ILE A 121 2.94 -11.44 -5.05
C ILE A 121 3.99 -12.55 -4.97
N ASP A 122 4.22 -13.24 -6.10
CA ASP A 122 5.50 -13.88 -6.42
C ASP A 122 6.15 -13.06 -7.55
N ALA A 123 7.46 -13.22 -7.77
CA ALA A 123 8.17 -12.43 -8.76
C ALA A 123 9.08 -13.29 -9.63
N VAL A 124 9.29 -12.86 -10.87
CA VAL A 124 10.28 -13.42 -11.79
C VAL A 124 11.21 -12.31 -12.25
N TYR A 125 12.52 -12.61 -12.27
CA TYR A 125 13.58 -11.73 -12.75
C TYR A 125 14.39 -12.45 -13.82
N PHE A 126 14.64 -11.77 -14.93
CA PHE A 126 15.45 -12.28 -16.03
C PHE A 126 16.88 -11.74 -15.90
N HIS A 127 17.82 -12.64 -15.63
CA HIS A 127 19.24 -12.35 -15.46
C HIS A 127 20.00 -12.88 -16.65
N ALA A 128 20.84 -12.06 -17.27
CA ALA A 128 21.61 -12.43 -18.47
C ALA A 128 23.11 -12.13 -18.29
N PRO A 129 23.82 -12.90 -17.46
CA PRO A 129 25.28 -12.76 -17.35
C PRO A 129 25.99 -13.15 -18.66
N PRO A 130 27.09 -12.47 -19.06
CA PRO A 130 27.75 -11.36 -18.37
C PRO A 130 27.14 -9.97 -18.68
N TYR A 131 26.08 -9.89 -19.48
CA TYR A 131 25.45 -8.61 -19.91
C TYR A 131 24.73 -7.90 -18.77
N THR A 132 24.24 -8.65 -17.77
CA THR A 132 23.75 -8.09 -16.51
C THR A 132 24.67 -8.50 -15.36
N SER A 133 25.08 -7.51 -14.55
CA SER A 133 26.01 -7.74 -13.44
C SER A 133 25.31 -8.38 -12.23
N GLU A 134 26.09 -9.03 -11.36
CA GLU A 134 25.60 -9.50 -10.05
C GLU A 134 25.05 -8.34 -9.18
N ARG A 135 25.61 -7.13 -9.33
CA ARG A 135 25.10 -5.93 -8.66
C ARG A 135 23.69 -5.58 -9.14
N ALA A 136 23.38 -5.76 -10.42
CA ALA A 136 22.04 -5.57 -10.95
C ALA A 136 21.04 -6.59 -10.37
N LYS A 137 21.45 -7.85 -10.25
CA LYS A 137 20.67 -8.90 -9.59
C LYS A 137 20.43 -8.59 -8.11
N GLN A 138 21.48 -8.18 -7.38
CA GLN A 138 21.36 -7.79 -5.98
C GLN A 138 20.37 -6.63 -5.81
N LYS A 139 20.39 -5.63 -6.69
CA LYS A 139 19.41 -4.54 -6.70
C LYS A 139 17.97 -5.05 -6.80
N VAL A 140 17.72 -6.02 -7.67
CA VAL A 140 16.37 -6.62 -7.82
C VAL A 140 15.95 -7.36 -6.54
N VAL A 141 16.87 -8.09 -5.91
CA VAL A 141 16.62 -8.73 -4.60
C VAL A 141 16.25 -7.69 -3.54
N ASP A 142 16.95 -6.56 -3.51
CA ASP A 142 16.66 -5.49 -2.54
C ASP A 142 15.33 -4.79 -2.81
N LEU A 143 14.97 -4.59 -4.09
CA LEU A 143 13.65 -4.11 -4.48
C LEU A 143 12.53 -5.09 -4.08
N ALA A 144 12.74 -6.40 -4.29
CA ALA A 144 11.81 -7.43 -3.84
C ALA A 144 11.60 -7.38 -2.32
N LYS A 145 12.68 -7.19 -1.53
CA LYS A 145 12.60 -7.00 -0.07
C LYS A 145 11.79 -5.76 0.32
N GLN A 146 11.92 -4.65 -0.43
CA GLN A 146 11.13 -3.44 -0.17
C GLN A 146 9.64 -3.69 -0.42
N VAL A 147 9.29 -4.31 -1.54
CA VAL A 147 7.88 -4.67 -1.84
C VAL A 147 7.34 -5.65 -0.80
N ALA A 148 8.17 -6.62 -0.36
CA ALA A 148 7.79 -7.63 0.63
C ALA A 148 7.38 -7.05 1.99
N LYS A 149 7.84 -5.86 2.35
CA LYS A 149 7.39 -5.16 3.58
C LYS A 149 5.88 -4.89 3.59
N TYR A 150 5.27 -4.79 2.40
CA TYR A 150 3.86 -4.46 2.21
C TYR A 150 3.04 -5.64 1.67
N SER A 151 3.67 -6.53 0.87
CA SER A 151 3.00 -7.67 0.23
C SER A 151 3.17 -8.99 0.98
N GLY A 152 3.94 -9.00 2.09
CA GLY A 152 4.39 -10.23 2.72
C GLY A 152 5.49 -10.93 1.90
N PRO A 153 5.87 -12.16 2.27
CA PRO A 153 6.96 -12.89 1.63
C PRO A 153 6.75 -13.07 0.12
N ILE A 154 7.79 -12.73 -0.67
CA ILE A 154 7.82 -12.89 -2.12
C ILE A 154 8.78 -14.03 -2.47
N ARG A 155 8.32 -15.01 -3.27
CA ARG A 155 9.20 -15.96 -3.93
C ARG A 155 9.71 -15.33 -5.21
N LEU A 156 11.04 -15.11 -5.29
CA LEU A 156 11.71 -14.56 -6.45
C LEU A 156 12.32 -15.69 -7.30
N HIS A 157 11.79 -15.90 -8.50
CA HIS A 157 12.36 -16.77 -9.51
C HIS A 157 13.41 -16.00 -10.32
N VAL A 158 14.65 -16.47 -10.31
CA VAL A 158 15.74 -15.89 -11.12
C VAL A 158 15.99 -16.80 -12.32
N VAL A 159 15.66 -16.30 -13.50
CA VAL A 159 15.80 -17.03 -14.77
C VAL A 159 17.07 -16.59 -15.46
N ASN A 160 17.96 -17.55 -15.82
CA ASN A 160 19.07 -17.27 -16.72
C ASN A 160 18.53 -17.09 -18.14
N PHE A 161 18.65 -15.88 -18.66
CA PHE A 161 18.10 -15.50 -19.96
C PHE A 161 19.19 -15.37 -21.06
N THR A 162 20.45 -15.61 -20.71
CA THR A 162 21.60 -15.38 -21.60
C THR A 162 21.48 -16.11 -22.93
N ASP A 163 21.26 -17.43 -22.90
CA ASP A 163 21.24 -18.24 -24.12
C ASP A 163 20.04 -17.88 -25.01
N ILE A 164 18.91 -17.60 -24.39
CA ILE A 164 17.70 -17.15 -25.12
C ILE A 164 17.95 -15.78 -25.76
N GLN A 165 18.56 -14.86 -25.04
CA GLN A 165 18.90 -13.53 -25.55
C GLN A 165 19.86 -13.61 -26.73
N LEU A 166 20.93 -14.43 -26.64
CA LEU A 166 21.88 -14.62 -27.71
C LEU A 166 21.23 -15.28 -28.95
N TYR A 167 20.40 -16.29 -28.74
CA TYR A 167 19.67 -16.94 -29.81
C TYR A 167 18.75 -15.97 -30.56
N ILE A 168 17.99 -15.15 -29.82
CA ILE A 168 17.11 -14.12 -30.41
C ILE A 168 17.94 -13.10 -31.20
N TYR A 169 19.08 -12.67 -30.65
CA TYR A 169 19.98 -11.70 -31.29
C TYR A 169 20.51 -12.22 -32.62
N ASP A 170 20.83 -13.52 -32.71
CA ASP A 170 21.39 -14.17 -33.91
C ASP A 170 20.33 -14.49 -34.96
N GLN A 171 19.09 -14.82 -34.54
CA GLN A 171 18.07 -15.36 -35.41
C GLN A 171 16.95 -14.39 -35.81
N CYS A 172 16.85 -13.22 -35.16
CA CYS A 172 15.73 -12.31 -35.35
C CYS A 172 16.14 -10.94 -35.89
N PRO A 173 15.24 -10.21 -36.57
CA PRO A 173 15.49 -8.84 -37.01
C PRO A 173 15.85 -7.93 -35.84
N HIS A 174 16.91 -7.11 -36.00
CA HIS A 174 17.45 -6.28 -34.92
C HIS A 174 16.49 -5.20 -34.41
N ASP A 175 15.63 -4.67 -35.25
CA ASP A 175 14.60 -3.68 -34.93
C ASP A 175 13.42 -4.26 -34.11
N GLU A 176 13.23 -5.59 -34.15
CA GLU A 176 12.19 -6.30 -33.42
C GLU A 176 12.68 -6.99 -32.13
N LEU A 177 13.99 -7.01 -31.85
CA LEU A 177 14.59 -7.77 -30.76
C LEU A 177 13.92 -7.50 -29.40
N THR A 178 13.62 -6.24 -29.09
CA THR A 178 13.01 -5.87 -27.82
C THR A 178 11.62 -6.49 -27.64
N ILE A 179 10.80 -6.48 -28.69
CA ILE A 179 9.44 -7.04 -28.64
C ILE A 179 9.53 -8.56 -28.54
N ILE A 180 10.40 -9.19 -29.33
CA ILE A 180 10.58 -10.65 -29.33
C ILE A 180 11.07 -11.12 -27.96
N MET A 181 12.10 -10.47 -27.37
CA MET A 181 12.58 -10.80 -26.02
C MET A 181 11.47 -10.69 -25.00
N ARG A 182 10.67 -9.62 -25.04
CA ARG A 182 9.53 -9.45 -24.11
C ARG A 182 8.48 -10.55 -24.26
N ARG A 183 8.17 -10.98 -25.48
CA ARG A 183 7.25 -12.11 -25.73
C ARG A 183 7.76 -13.40 -25.07
N TYR A 184 9.06 -13.70 -25.17
CA TYR A 184 9.66 -14.85 -24.48
C TYR A 184 9.60 -14.68 -22.95
N MET A 185 9.94 -13.50 -22.43
CA MET A 185 9.84 -13.21 -21.01
C MET A 185 8.42 -13.40 -20.47
N MET A 186 7.40 -12.94 -21.20
CA MET A 186 6.01 -13.12 -20.83
C MET A 186 5.61 -14.60 -20.79
N ARG A 187 5.95 -15.40 -21.80
CA ARG A 187 5.67 -16.85 -21.82
C ARG A 187 6.37 -17.59 -20.68
N ILE A 188 7.61 -17.26 -20.37
CA ILE A 188 8.35 -17.85 -19.24
C ILE A 188 7.72 -17.43 -17.92
N ALA A 189 7.36 -16.16 -17.78
CA ALA A 189 6.66 -15.67 -16.60
C ALA A 189 5.30 -16.35 -16.39
N GLU A 190 4.55 -16.59 -17.47
CA GLU A 190 3.30 -17.33 -17.41
C GLU A 190 3.49 -18.78 -16.96
N HIS A 191 4.55 -19.46 -17.44
CA HIS A 191 4.89 -20.80 -16.99
C HIS A 191 5.09 -20.83 -15.45
N PHE A 192 5.93 -19.97 -14.91
CA PHE A 192 6.12 -19.85 -13.46
C PHE A 192 4.85 -19.41 -12.72
N ALA A 193 4.03 -18.58 -13.33
CA ALA A 193 2.75 -18.17 -12.77
C ALA A 193 1.81 -19.36 -12.60
N LYS A 194 1.68 -20.23 -13.64
CA LYS A 194 0.87 -21.45 -13.60
C LYS A 194 1.37 -22.42 -12.53
N GLU A 195 2.69 -22.69 -12.47
CA GLU A 195 3.30 -23.52 -11.42
C GLU A 195 3.06 -22.98 -10.01
N SER A 196 3.15 -21.66 -9.84
CA SER A 196 2.94 -20.97 -8.57
C SER A 196 1.47 -20.72 -8.23
N ARG A 197 0.53 -21.16 -9.07
CA ARG A 197 -0.92 -20.92 -8.95
C ARG A 197 -1.25 -19.42 -8.89
N CYS A 198 -0.56 -18.61 -9.67
CA CYS A 198 -0.89 -17.21 -9.88
C CYS A 198 -2.02 -17.08 -10.90
N LEU A 199 -2.89 -16.09 -10.71
CA LEU A 199 -4.05 -15.83 -11.57
C LEU A 199 -3.76 -14.87 -12.73
N GLY A 200 -2.57 -14.25 -12.71
CA GLY A 200 -2.16 -13.30 -13.76
C GLY A 200 -0.74 -12.80 -13.58
N LEU A 201 -0.30 -12.02 -14.57
CA LEU A 201 1.00 -11.37 -14.60
C LEU A 201 0.85 -9.88 -14.25
N ILE A 202 1.90 -9.32 -13.64
CA ILE A 202 2.01 -7.89 -13.36
C ILE A 202 3.27 -7.40 -14.07
N THR A 203 3.13 -6.36 -14.89
CA THR A 203 4.25 -5.66 -15.50
C THR A 203 4.31 -4.21 -15.02
N GLY A 204 5.50 -3.62 -15.02
CA GLY A 204 5.70 -2.20 -14.75
C GLY A 204 5.71 -1.35 -16.02
N GLU A 205 5.13 -1.84 -17.10
CA GLU A 205 5.12 -1.11 -18.37
C GLU A 205 4.11 0.04 -18.34
N SER A 206 4.51 1.18 -18.92
CA SER A 206 3.68 2.37 -19.04
C SER A 206 3.65 2.84 -20.48
N ILE A 207 2.47 3.15 -21.01
CA ILE A 207 2.30 3.61 -22.37
C ILE A 207 3.01 4.96 -22.56
N GLY A 208 3.84 5.06 -23.61
CA GLY A 208 4.50 6.32 -24.01
C GLY A 208 5.70 6.73 -23.16
N GLN A 209 6.15 5.92 -22.21
CA GLN A 209 7.32 6.25 -21.39
C GLN A 209 8.64 6.15 -22.17
N VAL A 210 8.74 5.16 -23.06
CA VAL A 210 9.86 4.99 -23.99
C VAL A 210 9.33 4.60 -25.37
N ALA A 211 10.12 4.80 -26.43
CA ALA A 211 9.73 4.56 -27.81
C ALA A 211 9.18 3.15 -28.10
N SER A 212 9.66 2.13 -27.36
CA SER A 212 9.20 0.74 -27.49
C SER A 212 7.92 0.42 -26.69
N GLN A 213 7.37 1.36 -25.92
CA GLN A 213 6.15 1.19 -25.12
C GLN A 213 4.94 1.85 -25.82
N THR A 214 4.72 1.49 -27.07
CA THR A 214 3.51 1.84 -27.80
C THR A 214 2.38 0.87 -27.45
N LEU A 215 1.13 1.28 -27.71
CA LEU A 215 -0.03 0.41 -27.53
C LEU A 215 0.06 -0.87 -28.35
N GLN A 216 0.57 -0.77 -29.61
CA GLN A 216 0.78 -1.91 -30.48
C GLN A 216 1.83 -2.87 -29.92
N SER A 217 2.95 -2.36 -29.42
CA SER A 217 4.00 -3.17 -28.80
C SER A 217 3.50 -3.90 -27.56
N LEU A 218 2.69 -3.24 -26.72
CA LEU A 218 2.08 -3.87 -25.54
C LEU A 218 1.07 -4.96 -25.95
N ALA A 219 0.22 -4.70 -26.95
CA ALA A 219 -0.71 -5.69 -27.48
C ALA A 219 0.04 -6.93 -28.01
N ALA A 220 1.07 -6.73 -28.83
CA ALA A 220 1.90 -7.82 -29.35
C ALA A 220 2.62 -8.61 -28.25
N THR A 221 3.06 -7.94 -27.18
CA THR A 221 3.71 -8.59 -26.04
C THR A 221 2.72 -9.40 -25.20
N ASN A 222 1.51 -8.90 -25.00
CA ASN A 222 0.47 -9.56 -24.17
C ASN A 222 -0.23 -10.71 -24.89
N GLU A 223 -0.27 -10.71 -26.22
CA GLU A 223 -0.91 -11.75 -27.06
C GLU A 223 -0.41 -13.18 -26.78
N VAL A 224 0.81 -13.33 -26.26
CA VAL A 224 1.42 -14.64 -26.01
C VAL A 224 1.01 -15.29 -24.70
N CYS A 225 0.26 -14.57 -23.85
CA CYS A 225 -0.25 -15.05 -22.56
C CYS A 225 -1.76 -15.31 -22.65
N THR A 226 -2.23 -16.35 -21.95
CA THR A 226 -3.65 -16.79 -21.92
C THR A 226 -4.32 -16.49 -20.58
#